data_6193ecf3a3950fcf6b052cd828045e66
#
_entry.id   6193ecf3a3950fcf6b052cd828045e66
#
_cell.length_a   1.000
_cell.length_b   1.000
_cell.length_c   1.000
_cell.angle_alpha   90.00
_cell.angle_beta   90.00
_cell.angle_gamma   90.00
#
_symmetry.space_group_name_H-M   'P 1'
#
loop_
_entity.id
_entity.type
_entity.pdbx_description
1 polymer ?
#
loop_
_entity_poly.entity_id
_entity_poly.type
_entity_poly.pdbx_seq_one_letter_code
_entity_poly.pdbx_strand_id
1 'polypeptide(L)'
;MTDNEVKHNVTKHGQPKALYMLFMVEMWERFNYYGMRALLSLFMISTVIGFTKATSSKIYGMFTALVYLTPVLGGYLADRYIGKRHSITIGAILMAMGQFTLASYELINPILALGTGLTLIIIGNGFFKPNISTIVGELYEPNDPRRDGGFTIFYMGINVGAFFAPFICGFLGEPTDPMNVLEAYKWKYGFMAAGTGMLIGLVWYLVSQNKYLGHIGLHPVTKNDQDEDPEEKAKAEAAKKPLTDEEWDKIKAIFTFVFFAIFFFAFFEQAGTSLNFFAKEATNLTPVLPIIGQITLKASYFQAVNPIFVVLFAPLFAKLWLKMGTKDPSIPSKFGWGLFLQGIGFAAVAIGAALYQANGPVSAIWLILVYLFCTMGELCLSPVGLSMVTKLAPLKFMSLFKGVWLTASFFGNLLAGWLASS
;
A
#
# COMPACT_ATOMS: atom_id res chain seq x y z
N MET A 1 -24.69 10.51 -17.94
CA MET A 1 -24.06 9.51 -18.80
C MET A 1 -24.58 8.15 -18.40
N THR A 2 -24.98 7.34 -19.35
CA THR A 2 -25.25 5.91 -19.12
C THR A 2 -23.92 5.17 -18.91
N ASP A 3 -23.95 3.98 -18.31
CA ASP A 3 -22.73 3.19 -18.08
C ASP A 3 -22.01 2.83 -19.36
N ASN A 4 -22.78 2.60 -20.43
CA ASN A 4 -22.23 2.35 -21.76
C ASN A 4 -21.51 3.59 -22.34
N GLU A 5 -22.06 4.78 -22.15
CA GLU A 5 -21.40 6.04 -22.57
C GLU A 5 -20.11 6.28 -21.78
N VAL A 6 -20.04 5.88 -20.50
CA VAL A 6 -18.82 5.99 -19.69
C VAL A 6 -17.71 5.11 -20.25
N LYS A 7 -18.01 3.86 -20.57
CA LYS A 7 -17.05 2.88 -21.11
C LYS A 7 -16.51 3.29 -22.48
N HIS A 8 -17.31 4.01 -23.27
CA HIS A 8 -16.96 4.48 -24.62
C HIS A 8 -16.42 5.92 -24.66
N ASN A 9 -16.49 6.67 -23.56
CA ASN A 9 -15.89 8.01 -23.45
C ASN A 9 -14.37 7.90 -23.24
N VAL A 10 -13.66 7.57 -24.29
CA VAL A 10 -12.22 7.25 -24.28
C VAL A 10 -11.33 8.45 -24.57
N THR A 11 -10.06 8.34 -24.15
CA THR A 11 -8.97 9.27 -24.49
C THR A 11 -8.37 8.94 -25.85
N LYS A 12 -7.43 9.75 -26.33
CA LYS A 12 -6.63 9.48 -27.54
C LYS A 12 -5.92 8.13 -27.51
N HIS A 13 -5.64 7.61 -26.31
CA HIS A 13 -4.98 6.32 -26.10
C HIS A 13 -5.97 5.15 -25.88
N GLY A 14 -7.25 5.37 -26.13
CA GLY A 14 -8.29 4.34 -26.08
C GLY A 14 -8.76 3.97 -24.66
N GLN A 15 -8.20 4.54 -23.59
CA GLN A 15 -8.62 4.27 -22.22
C GLN A 15 -9.80 5.15 -21.79
N PRO A 16 -10.74 4.67 -20.93
CA PRO A 16 -11.84 5.48 -20.41
C PRO A 16 -11.32 6.72 -19.68
N LYS A 17 -11.94 7.88 -19.90
CA LYS A 17 -11.55 9.12 -19.22
C LYS A 17 -11.76 9.04 -17.69
N ALA A 18 -12.74 8.26 -17.26
CA ALA A 18 -12.98 7.97 -15.85
C ALA A 18 -11.76 7.34 -15.15
N LEU A 19 -10.95 6.53 -15.86
CA LEU A 19 -9.73 5.95 -15.34
C LEU A 19 -8.74 7.02 -14.86
N TYR A 20 -8.54 8.09 -15.63
CA TYR A 20 -7.61 9.16 -15.24
C TYR A 20 -8.13 9.99 -14.06
N MET A 21 -9.45 10.12 -13.95
CA MET A 21 -10.07 10.70 -12.77
C MET A 21 -9.79 9.86 -11.53
N LEU A 22 -9.99 8.54 -11.60
CA LEU A 22 -9.72 7.62 -10.50
C LEU A 22 -8.21 7.51 -10.19
N PHE A 23 -7.34 7.57 -11.22
CA PHE A 23 -5.89 7.67 -11.04
C PHE A 23 -5.51 8.85 -10.13
N MET A 24 -6.06 10.05 -10.40
CA MET A 24 -5.78 11.24 -9.60
C MET A 24 -6.29 11.10 -8.16
N VAL A 25 -7.46 10.50 -7.98
CA VAL A 25 -8.04 10.26 -6.64
C VAL A 25 -7.18 9.29 -5.84
N GLU A 26 -6.77 8.17 -6.45
CA GLU A 26 -5.88 7.17 -5.83
C GLU A 26 -4.51 7.77 -5.53
N MET A 27 -3.94 8.56 -6.44
CA MET A 27 -2.66 9.23 -6.24
C MET A 27 -2.67 10.10 -4.97
N TRP A 28 -3.73 10.91 -4.77
CA TRP A 28 -3.85 11.76 -3.59
C TRP A 28 -4.12 10.95 -2.32
N GLU A 29 -4.87 9.86 -2.41
CA GLU A 29 -5.08 8.97 -1.28
C GLU A 29 -3.77 8.28 -0.88
N ARG A 30 -2.99 7.80 -1.86
CA ARG A 30 -1.67 7.23 -1.60
C ARG A 30 -0.69 8.26 -1.04
N PHE A 31 -0.72 9.49 -1.55
CA PHE A 31 0.02 10.60 -0.96
C PHE A 31 -0.33 10.78 0.53
N ASN A 32 -1.60 10.79 0.86
CA ASN A 32 -2.08 10.86 2.24
C ASN A 32 -1.50 9.72 3.10
N TYR A 33 -1.67 8.48 2.65
CA TYR A 33 -1.28 7.29 3.41
C TYR A 33 0.24 7.19 3.59
N TYR A 34 1.01 7.28 2.51
CA TYR A 34 2.47 7.13 2.57
C TYR A 34 3.15 8.35 3.21
N GLY A 35 2.60 9.55 3.07
CA GLY A 35 3.11 10.73 3.76
C GLY A 35 3.02 10.63 5.28
N MET A 36 1.85 10.24 5.79
CA MET A 36 1.67 9.96 7.22
C MET A 36 2.54 8.79 7.68
N ARG A 37 2.53 7.69 6.93
CA ARG A 37 3.27 6.47 7.25
C ARG A 37 4.78 6.73 7.41
N ALA A 38 5.37 7.56 6.56
CA ALA A 38 6.78 7.91 6.63
C ALA A 38 7.17 8.64 7.93
N LEU A 39 6.24 9.38 8.52
CA LEU A 39 6.44 10.14 9.75
C LEU A 39 6.04 9.38 11.01
N LEU A 40 5.08 8.46 10.92
CA LEU A 40 4.34 7.90 12.05
C LEU A 40 5.25 7.28 13.13
N SER A 41 6.17 6.39 12.74
CA SER A 41 7.04 5.71 13.70
C SER A 41 8.01 6.69 14.38
N LEU A 42 8.52 7.68 13.64
CA LEU A 42 9.39 8.74 14.16
C LEU A 42 8.63 9.71 15.07
N PHE A 43 7.39 10.04 14.72
CA PHE A 43 6.52 10.86 15.57
C PHE A 43 6.23 10.17 16.91
N MET A 44 5.96 8.87 16.90
CA MET A 44 5.66 8.11 18.12
C MET A 44 6.85 8.03 19.09
N ILE A 45 8.08 8.01 18.61
CA ILE A 45 9.29 8.03 19.48
C ILE A 45 9.77 9.44 19.81
N SER A 46 9.19 10.48 19.21
CA SER A 46 9.56 11.86 19.49
C SER A 46 9.18 12.28 20.92
N THR A 47 9.73 13.40 21.35
CA THR A 47 9.42 13.99 22.67
C THR A 47 7.95 14.34 22.85
N VAL A 48 7.18 14.47 21.76
CA VAL A 48 5.74 14.77 21.78
C VAL A 48 4.93 13.60 22.33
N ILE A 49 5.23 12.36 21.91
CA ILE A 49 4.52 11.14 22.33
C ILE A 49 5.33 10.38 23.38
N GLY A 50 6.66 10.28 23.19
CA GLY A 50 7.58 9.67 24.15
C GLY A 50 7.52 8.14 24.23
N PHE A 51 7.03 7.44 23.19
CA PHE A 51 7.02 5.98 23.19
C PHE A 51 8.41 5.42 22.94
N THR A 52 8.65 4.21 23.49
CA THR A 52 9.82 3.43 23.11
C THR A 52 9.71 2.96 21.67
N LYS A 53 10.85 2.62 21.01
CA LYS A 53 10.84 2.02 19.68
C LYS A 53 10.00 0.74 19.64
N ALA A 54 10.07 -0.08 20.68
CA ALA A 54 9.27 -1.29 20.81
C ALA A 54 7.76 -1.01 20.79
N THR A 55 7.30 -0.03 21.58
CA THR A 55 5.89 0.38 21.60
C THR A 55 5.47 0.98 20.27
N SER A 56 6.28 1.87 19.70
CA SER A 56 6.04 2.48 18.39
C SER A 56 5.89 1.42 17.30
N SER A 57 6.79 0.43 17.27
CA SER A 57 6.76 -0.66 16.29
C SER A 57 5.51 -1.53 16.39
N LYS A 58 5.08 -1.86 17.60
CA LYS A 58 3.85 -2.64 17.83
C LYS A 58 2.60 -1.89 17.37
N ILE A 59 2.50 -0.60 17.71
CA ILE A 59 1.38 0.24 17.29
C ILE A 59 1.37 0.41 15.77
N TYR A 60 2.54 0.64 15.17
CA TYR A 60 2.69 0.75 13.72
C TYR A 60 2.26 -0.54 13.01
N GLY A 61 2.75 -1.71 13.47
CA GLY A 61 2.39 -3.00 12.89
C GLY A 61 0.90 -3.31 13.04
N MET A 62 0.29 -2.99 14.20
CA MET A 62 -1.16 -3.15 14.41
C MET A 62 -1.95 -2.22 13.48
N PHE A 63 -1.56 -0.95 13.37
CA PHE A 63 -2.19 0.02 12.49
C PHE A 63 -2.17 -0.47 11.03
N THR A 64 -1.00 -0.81 10.51
CA THR A 64 -0.85 -1.24 9.12
C THR A 64 -1.58 -2.57 8.86
N ALA A 65 -1.57 -3.51 9.81
CA ALA A 65 -2.33 -4.74 9.72
C ALA A 65 -3.85 -4.47 9.59
N LEU A 66 -4.41 -3.63 10.45
CA LEU A 66 -5.84 -3.29 10.43
C LEU A 66 -6.25 -2.57 9.12
N VAL A 67 -5.36 -1.78 8.54
CA VAL A 67 -5.57 -1.17 7.21
C VAL A 67 -5.75 -2.22 6.11
N TYR A 68 -5.15 -3.42 6.24
CA TYR A 68 -5.37 -4.53 5.30
C TYR A 68 -6.59 -5.39 5.62
N LEU A 69 -7.08 -5.37 6.86
CA LEU A 69 -8.24 -6.15 7.28
C LEU A 69 -9.56 -5.42 7.00
N THR A 70 -9.63 -4.12 7.30
CA THR A 70 -10.88 -3.32 7.20
C THR A 70 -11.47 -3.24 5.79
N PRO A 71 -10.71 -3.32 4.67
CA PRO A 71 -11.26 -3.38 3.32
C PRO A 71 -12.26 -4.51 3.09
N VAL A 72 -12.13 -5.63 3.79
CA VAL A 72 -13.07 -6.75 3.69
C VAL A 72 -14.46 -6.34 4.19
N LEU A 73 -14.51 -5.66 5.34
CA LEU A 73 -15.75 -5.17 5.92
C LEU A 73 -16.32 -3.98 5.13
N GLY A 74 -15.46 -3.04 4.74
CA GLY A 74 -15.87 -1.84 4.00
C GLY A 74 -16.40 -2.16 2.60
N GLY A 75 -15.80 -3.12 1.90
CA GLY A 75 -16.32 -3.63 0.63
C GLY A 75 -17.68 -4.30 0.78
N TYR A 76 -17.83 -5.16 1.77
CA TYR A 76 -19.11 -5.82 2.06
C TYR A 76 -20.24 -4.81 2.36
N LEU A 77 -19.97 -3.80 3.20
CA LEU A 77 -20.94 -2.75 3.53
C LEU A 77 -21.29 -1.89 2.31
N ALA A 78 -20.30 -1.60 1.48
CA ALA A 78 -20.51 -0.85 0.25
C ALA A 78 -21.41 -1.59 -0.73
N ASP A 79 -21.11 -2.86 -0.98
CA ASP A 79 -21.87 -3.67 -1.94
C ASP A 79 -23.31 -3.88 -1.48
N ARG A 80 -23.55 -4.06 -0.18
CA ARG A 80 -24.87 -4.45 0.33
C ARG A 80 -25.76 -3.28 0.73
N TYR A 81 -25.20 -2.14 1.21
CA TYR A 81 -26.00 -1.11 1.86
C TYR A 81 -25.75 0.32 1.35
N ILE A 82 -24.50 0.66 1.02
CA ILE A 82 -24.12 2.07 0.87
C ILE A 82 -23.92 2.46 -0.60
N GLY A 83 -23.45 1.54 -1.43
CA GLY A 83 -22.94 1.82 -2.77
C GLY A 83 -21.47 2.27 -2.74
N LYS A 84 -20.72 1.90 -3.78
CA LYS A 84 -19.26 2.08 -3.85
C LYS A 84 -18.86 3.55 -3.83
N ARG A 85 -19.61 4.41 -4.56
CA ARG A 85 -19.30 5.86 -4.64
C ARG A 85 -19.44 6.57 -3.31
N HIS A 86 -20.51 6.30 -2.56
CA HIS A 86 -20.70 6.87 -1.24
C HIS A 86 -19.65 6.35 -0.25
N SER A 87 -19.27 5.08 -0.37
CA SER A 87 -18.23 4.49 0.46
C SER A 87 -16.86 5.13 0.23
N ILE A 88 -16.49 5.42 -1.03
CA ILE A 88 -15.26 6.17 -1.35
C ILE A 88 -15.31 7.56 -0.70
N THR A 89 -16.44 8.26 -0.79
CA THR A 89 -16.60 9.60 -0.20
C THR A 89 -16.44 9.56 1.32
N ILE A 90 -17.14 8.64 1.99
CA ILE A 90 -17.07 8.46 3.45
C ILE A 90 -15.64 8.12 3.86
N GLY A 91 -14.99 7.19 3.14
CA GLY A 91 -13.62 6.79 3.39
C GLY A 91 -12.64 7.97 3.29
N ALA A 92 -12.77 8.78 2.23
CA ALA A 92 -11.93 9.95 2.02
C ALA A 92 -12.09 11.01 3.11
N ILE A 93 -13.34 11.28 3.56
CA ILE A 93 -13.65 12.20 4.67
C ILE A 93 -12.99 11.68 5.95
N LEU A 94 -13.19 10.41 6.30
CA LEU A 94 -12.64 9.83 7.53
C LEU A 94 -11.11 9.85 7.52
N MET A 95 -10.46 9.56 6.39
CA MET A 95 -9.00 9.63 6.30
C MET A 95 -8.48 11.06 6.42
N ALA A 96 -9.14 12.04 5.80
CA ALA A 96 -8.76 13.44 5.96
C ALA A 96 -8.93 13.90 7.41
N MET A 97 -10.08 13.59 8.05
CA MET A 97 -10.32 13.88 9.45
C MET A 97 -9.25 13.22 10.35
N GLY A 98 -8.86 11.98 10.07
CA GLY A 98 -7.82 11.27 10.80
C GLY A 98 -6.47 12.00 10.77
N GLN A 99 -6.07 12.53 9.60
CA GLN A 99 -4.82 13.30 9.48
C GLN A 99 -4.88 14.63 10.25
N PHE A 100 -5.97 15.35 10.16
CA PHE A 100 -6.14 16.60 10.92
C PHE A 100 -6.24 16.34 12.42
N THR A 101 -6.82 15.20 12.83
CA THR A 101 -6.80 14.77 14.23
C THR A 101 -5.37 14.45 14.69
N LEU A 102 -4.57 13.74 13.88
CA LEU A 102 -3.15 13.55 14.16
C LEU A 102 -2.41 14.90 14.28
N ALA A 103 -2.70 15.85 13.40
CA ALA A 103 -2.08 17.18 13.42
C ALA A 103 -2.49 18.05 14.63
N SER A 104 -3.60 17.71 15.29
CA SER A 104 -4.14 18.49 16.43
C SER A 104 -3.57 18.08 17.79
N TYR A 105 -2.48 17.32 17.84
CA TYR A 105 -1.87 16.83 19.08
C TYR A 105 -1.46 17.94 20.08
N GLU A 106 -1.33 19.17 19.64
CA GLU A 106 -1.07 20.33 20.52
C GLU A 106 -2.33 20.87 21.19
N LEU A 107 -3.50 20.65 20.57
CA LEU A 107 -4.80 21.15 21.02
C LEU A 107 -5.51 20.15 21.93
N ILE A 108 -5.21 18.87 21.80
CA ILE A 108 -5.77 17.77 22.58
C ILE A 108 -4.63 16.87 23.08
N ASN A 109 -4.96 15.94 23.98
CA ASN A 109 -3.95 14.98 24.46
C ASN A 109 -3.28 14.25 23.27
N PRO A 110 -1.94 14.26 23.15
CA PRO A 110 -1.23 13.66 22.01
C PRO A 110 -1.52 12.17 21.78
N ILE A 111 -1.71 11.40 22.85
CA ILE A 111 -2.04 9.97 22.76
C ILE A 111 -3.48 9.79 22.25
N LEU A 112 -4.39 10.66 22.67
CA LEU A 112 -5.77 10.65 22.18
C LEU A 112 -5.82 11.05 20.69
N ALA A 113 -5.05 12.09 20.31
CA ALA A 113 -4.92 12.48 18.89
C ALA A 113 -4.38 11.33 18.03
N LEU A 114 -3.33 10.65 18.53
CA LEU A 114 -2.75 9.48 17.85
C LEU A 114 -3.78 8.35 17.70
N GLY A 115 -4.41 7.92 18.78
CA GLY A 115 -5.35 6.79 18.78
C GLY A 115 -6.59 7.05 17.91
N THR A 116 -7.23 8.21 18.07
CA THR A 116 -8.42 8.58 17.28
C THR A 116 -8.07 8.83 15.81
N GLY A 117 -6.95 9.51 15.53
CA GLY A 117 -6.49 9.77 14.17
C GLY A 117 -6.22 8.48 13.40
N LEU A 118 -5.46 7.55 13.99
CA LEU A 118 -5.19 6.24 13.37
C LEU A 118 -6.48 5.42 13.17
N THR A 119 -7.39 5.42 14.13
CA THR A 119 -8.68 4.71 14.02
C THR A 119 -9.51 5.25 12.86
N LEU A 120 -9.61 6.56 12.70
CA LEU A 120 -10.32 7.18 11.58
C LEU A 120 -9.70 6.81 10.23
N ILE A 121 -8.36 6.77 10.15
CA ILE A 121 -7.65 6.37 8.93
C ILE A 121 -7.90 4.88 8.61
N ILE A 122 -7.86 3.99 9.60
CA ILE A 122 -8.14 2.55 9.43
C ILE A 122 -9.55 2.35 8.86
N ILE A 123 -10.56 2.97 9.47
CA ILE A 123 -11.96 2.84 9.04
C ILE A 123 -12.13 3.46 7.65
N GLY A 124 -11.56 4.66 7.44
CA GLY A 124 -11.64 5.37 6.17
C GLY A 124 -11.01 4.59 5.01
N ASN A 125 -9.83 4.00 5.22
CA ASN A 125 -9.17 3.14 4.23
C ASN A 125 -10.03 1.90 3.91
N GLY A 126 -10.67 1.32 4.93
CA GLY A 126 -11.59 0.20 4.75
C GLY A 126 -12.72 0.50 3.78
N PHE A 127 -13.32 1.68 3.86
CA PHE A 127 -14.36 2.11 2.92
C PHE A 127 -13.83 2.55 1.56
N PHE A 128 -12.64 3.13 1.49
CA PHE A 128 -12.10 3.71 0.26
C PHE A 128 -11.50 2.65 -0.67
N LYS A 129 -10.51 1.92 -0.18
CA LYS A 129 -9.60 1.10 -0.98
C LYS A 129 -10.27 0.00 -1.81
N PRO A 130 -11.17 -0.84 -1.27
CA PRO A 130 -11.80 -1.90 -2.05
C PRO A 130 -12.70 -1.33 -3.13
N ASN A 131 -13.40 -0.22 -2.84
CA ASN A 131 -14.42 0.34 -3.70
C ASN A 131 -13.86 1.06 -4.92
N ILE A 132 -12.77 1.84 -4.76
CA ILE A 132 -12.14 2.52 -5.88
C ILE A 132 -11.56 1.52 -6.88
N SER A 133 -10.91 0.47 -6.40
CA SER A 133 -10.34 -0.60 -7.25
C SER A 133 -11.43 -1.36 -8.01
N THR A 134 -12.58 -1.61 -7.37
CA THR A 134 -13.72 -2.26 -8.02
C THR A 134 -14.31 -1.38 -9.12
N ILE A 135 -14.49 -0.07 -8.87
CA ILE A 135 -14.98 0.87 -9.90
C ILE A 135 -14.03 0.89 -11.11
N VAL A 136 -12.71 0.85 -10.91
CA VAL A 136 -11.75 0.75 -12.04
C VAL A 136 -12.05 -0.49 -12.89
N GLY A 137 -12.34 -1.64 -12.27
CA GLY A 137 -12.72 -2.85 -13.01
C GLY A 137 -14.03 -2.70 -13.79
N GLU A 138 -15.01 -1.99 -13.24
CA GLU A 138 -16.33 -1.77 -13.83
C GLU A 138 -16.32 -0.79 -15.03
N LEU A 139 -15.20 -0.07 -15.26
CA LEU A 139 -15.02 0.77 -16.44
C LEU A 139 -14.85 -0.04 -17.73
N TYR A 140 -14.70 -1.35 -17.66
CA TYR A 140 -14.40 -2.23 -18.78
C TYR A 140 -15.47 -3.30 -18.92
N GLU A 141 -15.74 -3.70 -20.18
CA GLU A 141 -16.56 -4.87 -20.45
C GLU A 141 -15.85 -6.17 -20.02
N PRO A 142 -16.61 -7.25 -19.78
CA PRO A 142 -15.99 -8.57 -19.59
C PRO A 142 -15.07 -8.91 -20.77
N ASN A 143 -13.83 -9.33 -20.48
CA ASN A 143 -12.78 -9.66 -21.47
C ASN A 143 -12.29 -8.48 -22.33
N ASP A 144 -12.50 -7.23 -21.95
CA ASP A 144 -11.92 -6.07 -22.63
C ASP A 144 -10.39 -6.11 -22.53
N PRO A 145 -9.65 -6.18 -23.67
CA PRO A 145 -8.19 -6.26 -23.67
C PRO A 145 -7.50 -5.01 -23.09
N ARG A 146 -8.22 -3.89 -22.95
CA ARG A 146 -7.70 -2.64 -22.37
C ARG A 146 -7.64 -2.67 -20.84
N ARG A 147 -8.36 -3.61 -20.20
CA ARG A 147 -8.54 -3.67 -18.74
C ARG A 147 -7.20 -3.76 -18.00
N ASP A 148 -6.30 -4.64 -18.44
CA ASP A 148 -4.99 -4.83 -17.78
C ASP A 148 -4.12 -3.56 -17.90
N GLY A 149 -4.15 -2.91 -19.07
CA GLY A 149 -3.50 -1.61 -19.27
C GLY A 149 -4.09 -0.53 -18.37
N GLY A 150 -5.41 -0.54 -18.15
CA GLY A 150 -6.11 0.36 -17.24
C GLY A 150 -5.67 0.19 -15.78
N PHE A 151 -5.61 -1.04 -15.31
CA PHE A 151 -5.08 -1.33 -13.96
C PHE A 151 -3.61 -0.94 -13.82
N THR A 152 -2.81 -1.08 -14.87
CA THR A 152 -1.42 -0.63 -14.87
C THR A 152 -1.33 0.89 -14.69
N ILE A 153 -2.16 1.66 -15.42
CA ILE A 153 -2.22 3.12 -15.25
C ILE A 153 -2.67 3.49 -13.84
N PHE A 154 -3.70 2.84 -13.33
CA PHE A 154 -4.18 3.07 -11.95
C PHE A 154 -3.09 2.79 -10.92
N TYR A 155 -2.34 1.69 -11.08
CA TYR A 155 -1.20 1.34 -10.22
C TYR A 155 -0.06 2.37 -10.28
N MET A 156 0.16 3.00 -11.43
CA MET A 156 1.12 4.12 -11.53
C MET A 156 0.72 5.28 -10.61
N GLY A 157 -0.58 5.57 -10.45
CA GLY A 157 -1.07 6.58 -9.50
C GLY A 157 -0.64 6.29 -8.06
N ILE A 158 -0.69 5.02 -7.64
CA ILE A 158 -0.20 4.58 -6.33
C ILE A 158 1.27 4.96 -6.15
N ASN A 159 2.12 4.64 -7.12
CA ASN A 159 3.55 4.89 -7.04
C ASN A 159 3.91 6.38 -7.11
N VAL A 160 3.18 7.16 -7.89
CA VAL A 160 3.37 8.63 -7.96
C VAL A 160 3.04 9.25 -6.60
N GLY A 161 1.91 8.91 -5.99
CA GLY A 161 1.55 9.36 -4.65
C GLY A 161 2.58 8.94 -3.60
N ALA A 162 2.98 7.67 -3.60
CA ALA A 162 3.97 7.12 -2.68
C ALA A 162 5.37 7.75 -2.85
N PHE A 163 5.73 8.20 -4.06
CA PHE A 163 7.00 8.87 -4.33
C PHE A 163 7.05 10.27 -3.73
N PHE A 164 6.06 11.11 -4.03
CA PHE A 164 6.10 12.52 -3.60
C PHE A 164 5.79 12.70 -2.11
N ALA A 165 5.00 11.82 -1.51
CA ALA A 165 4.52 11.95 -0.15
C ALA A 165 5.63 12.04 0.91
N PRO A 166 6.63 11.14 0.97
CA PRO A 166 7.70 11.21 1.96
C PRO A 166 8.54 12.49 1.85
N PHE A 167 8.76 13.00 0.63
CA PHE A 167 9.50 14.25 0.43
C PHE A 167 8.71 15.45 0.96
N ILE A 168 7.46 15.61 0.56
CA ILE A 168 6.65 16.77 0.93
C ILE A 168 6.31 16.74 2.42
N CYS A 169 5.74 15.62 2.90
CA CYS A 169 5.35 15.49 4.31
C CYS A 169 6.58 15.46 5.22
N GLY A 170 7.68 14.84 4.80
CA GLY A 170 8.93 14.83 5.53
C GLY A 170 9.58 16.21 5.60
N PHE A 171 9.62 16.94 4.48
CA PHE A 171 10.15 18.31 4.46
C PHE A 171 9.40 19.22 5.43
N LEU A 172 8.08 19.14 5.45
CA LEU A 172 7.24 19.98 6.29
C LEU A 172 7.19 19.49 7.75
N GLY A 173 7.17 18.18 7.98
CA GLY A 173 6.82 17.58 9.25
C GLY A 173 7.97 16.98 10.05
N GLU A 174 9.05 16.48 9.42
CA GLU A 174 10.14 15.87 10.18
C GLU A 174 11.10 16.93 10.75
N PRO A 175 11.29 17.00 12.10
CA PRO A 175 12.25 17.92 12.71
C PRO A 175 13.69 17.66 12.24
N THR A 176 14.42 18.73 11.95
CA THR A 176 15.84 18.65 11.59
C THR A 176 16.71 18.55 12.85
N ASP A 177 16.36 19.32 13.88
CA ASP A 177 16.98 19.27 15.21
C ASP A 177 15.96 18.79 16.26
N PRO A 178 16.05 17.51 16.71
CA PRO A 178 15.14 16.97 17.72
C PRO A 178 15.23 17.64 19.09
N MET A 179 16.34 18.33 19.38
CA MET A 179 16.55 19.04 20.66
C MET A 179 15.92 20.43 20.67
N ASN A 180 15.58 20.97 19.52
CA ASN A 180 14.93 22.26 19.40
C ASN A 180 13.40 22.12 19.65
N VAL A 181 12.94 22.68 20.77
CA VAL A 181 11.53 22.65 21.18
C VAL A 181 10.58 23.17 20.09
N LEU A 182 10.98 24.23 19.36
CA LEU A 182 10.17 24.78 18.27
C LEU A 182 10.06 23.80 17.08
N GLU A 183 11.06 22.97 16.87
CA GLU A 183 11.02 21.95 15.83
C GLU A 183 10.12 20.74 16.20
N ALA A 184 9.92 20.45 17.48
CA ALA A 184 9.02 19.41 17.93
C ALA A 184 7.56 19.63 17.45
N TYR A 185 7.20 20.88 17.16
CA TYR A 185 5.88 21.23 16.62
C TYR A 185 5.72 21.05 15.11
N LYS A 186 6.79 20.71 14.38
CA LYS A 186 6.74 20.54 12.92
C LYS A 186 5.91 19.33 12.48
N TRP A 187 5.81 18.28 13.28
CA TRP A 187 5.06 17.07 12.92
C TRP A 187 3.65 17.37 12.42
N LYS A 188 2.97 18.37 13.01
CA LYS A 188 1.62 18.77 12.59
C LYS A 188 1.56 19.16 11.12
N TYR A 189 2.58 19.86 10.59
CA TYR A 189 2.59 20.30 9.20
C TYR A 189 2.72 19.13 8.23
N GLY A 190 3.43 18.07 8.59
CA GLY A 190 3.50 16.84 7.81
C GLY A 190 2.16 16.12 7.73
N PHE A 191 1.45 15.97 8.87
CA PHE A 191 0.11 15.39 8.90
C PHE A 191 -0.92 16.30 8.21
N MET A 192 -0.83 17.61 8.38
CA MET A 192 -1.68 18.56 7.66
C MET A 192 -1.46 18.47 6.14
N ALA A 193 -0.23 18.34 5.67
CA ALA A 193 0.06 18.16 4.25
C ALA A 193 -0.56 16.86 3.71
N ALA A 194 -0.44 15.75 4.46
CA ALA A 194 -1.08 14.48 4.12
C ALA A 194 -2.62 14.63 4.07
N GLY A 195 -3.23 15.27 5.07
CA GLY A 195 -4.66 15.54 5.12
C GLY A 195 -5.15 16.46 4.00
N THR A 196 -4.38 17.49 3.67
CA THR A 196 -4.66 18.40 2.56
C THR A 196 -4.64 17.67 1.23
N GLY A 197 -3.65 16.78 1.01
CA GLY A 197 -3.63 15.91 -0.16
C GLY A 197 -4.92 15.08 -0.29
N MET A 198 -5.39 14.50 0.83
CA MET A 198 -6.67 13.76 0.83
C MET A 198 -7.87 14.64 0.50
N LEU A 199 -7.93 15.87 1.04
CA LEU A 199 -8.99 16.82 0.69
C LEU A 199 -8.97 17.21 -0.79
N ILE A 200 -7.79 17.40 -1.39
CA ILE A 200 -7.69 17.69 -2.82
C ILE A 200 -8.26 16.51 -3.62
N GLY A 201 -7.88 15.28 -3.27
CA GLY A 201 -8.43 14.06 -3.89
C GLY A 201 -9.94 13.94 -3.72
N LEU A 202 -10.48 14.23 -2.54
CA LEU A 202 -11.90 14.22 -2.24
C LEU A 202 -12.68 15.28 -3.06
N VAL A 203 -12.21 16.52 -3.07
CA VAL A 203 -12.86 17.60 -3.85
C VAL A 203 -12.84 17.24 -5.34
N TRP A 204 -11.70 16.77 -5.86
CA TRP A 204 -11.60 16.31 -7.23
C TRP A 204 -12.60 15.18 -7.53
N TYR A 205 -12.72 14.21 -6.63
CA TYR A 205 -13.69 13.12 -6.76
C TYR A 205 -15.13 13.63 -6.80
N LEU A 206 -15.53 14.45 -5.83
CA LEU A 206 -16.90 14.97 -5.71
C LEU A 206 -17.34 15.79 -6.93
N VAL A 207 -16.44 16.64 -7.45
CA VAL A 207 -16.73 17.46 -8.64
C VAL A 207 -16.80 16.63 -9.91
N SER A 208 -15.99 15.57 -9.99
CA SER A 208 -15.77 14.83 -11.22
C SER A 208 -16.61 13.57 -11.36
N GLN A 209 -17.01 12.93 -10.24
CA GLN A 209 -17.65 11.61 -10.25
C GLN A 209 -18.92 11.55 -11.10
N ASN A 210 -19.79 12.54 -11.02
CA ASN A 210 -21.05 12.55 -11.80
C ASN A 210 -20.81 12.70 -13.30
N LYS A 211 -19.75 13.43 -13.67
CA LYS A 211 -19.39 13.65 -15.08
C LYS A 211 -18.73 12.42 -15.71
N TYR A 212 -17.92 11.68 -14.96
CA TYR A 212 -17.09 10.62 -15.51
C TYR A 212 -17.58 9.20 -15.19
N LEU A 213 -18.32 8.99 -14.09
CA LEU A 213 -18.77 7.65 -13.68
C LEU A 213 -20.23 7.33 -14.04
N GLY A 214 -21.04 8.31 -14.49
CA GLY A 214 -22.46 8.06 -14.80
C GLY A 214 -23.18 7.43 -13.61
N HIS A 215 -23.70 6.22 -13.75
CA HIS A 215 -24.36 5.44 -12.70
C HIS A 215 -23.47 4.38 -12.05
N ILE A 216 -22.25 4.14 -12.57
CA ILE A 216 -21.31 3.14 -12.05
C ILE A 216 -21.07 3.35 -10.55
N GLY A 217 -21.29 2.32 -9.75
CA GLY A 217 -21.04 2.29 -8.30
C GLY A 217 -21.96 3.17 -7.44
N LEU A 218 -23.04 3.72 -8.02
CA LEU A 218 -23.96 4.63 -7.29
C LEU A 218 -24.85 3.88 -6.31
N HIS A 219 -25.38 2.72 -6.72
CA HIS A 219 -26.31 1.91 -5.93
C HIS A 219 -25.63 0.65 -5.38
N PRO A 220 -26.11 0.12 -4.26
CA PRO A 220 -25.74 -1.22 -3.81
C PRO A 220 -26.08 -2.28 -4.86
N VAL A 221 -25.33 -3.39 -4.86
CA VAL A 221 -25.58 -4.53 -5.74
C VAL A 221 -26.89 -5.21 -5.29
N THR A 222 -27.85 -5.35 -6.20
CA THR A 222 -29.11 -6.02 -5.88
C THR A 222 -28.96 -7.54 -5.99
N LYS A 223 -29.86 -8.31 -5.34
CA LYS A 223 -29.89 -9.78 -5.47
C LYS A 223 -30.07 -10.23 -6.92
N ASN A 224 -30.86 -9.50 -7.71
CA ASN A 224 -31.07 -9.82 -9.12
C ASN A 224 -29.78 -9.69 -9.95
N ASP A 225 -28.93 -8.71 -9.65
CA ASP A 225 -27.65 -8.52 -10.35
C ASP A 225 -26.67 -9.67 -10.07
N GLN A 226 -26.76 -10.29 -8.87
CA GLN A 226 -25.95 -11.46 -8.49
C GLN A 226 -26.43 -12.76 -9.15
N ASP A 227 -27.74 -12.91 -9.31
CA ASP A 227 -28.34 -14.13 -9.90
C ASP A 227 -28.14 -14.20 -11.44
N GLU A 228 -27.84 -13.09 -12.08
CA GLU A 228 -27.59 -13.02 -13.53
C GLU A 228 -26.10 -13.21 -13.91
N ASP A 229 -25.19 -13.13 -12.95
CA ASP A 229 -23.76 -13.27 -13.20
C ASP A 229 -23.41 -14.75 -13.53
N PRO A 230 -22.92 -15.06 -14.75
CA PRO A 230 -22.51 -16.39 -15.14
C PRO A 230 -21.43 -17.00 -14.24
N GLU A 231 -20.55 -16.15 -13.67
CA GLU A 231 -19.49 -16.59 -12.75
C GLU A 231 -20.07 -17.04 -11.42
N GLU A 232 -21.10 -16.36 -10.88
CA GLU A 232 -21.80 -16.77 -9.65
C GLU A 232 -22.59 -18.06 -9.84
N LYS A 233 -23.23 -18.26 -11.01
CA LYS A 233 -23.90 -19.54 -11.33
C LYS A 233 -22.91 -20.69 -11.40
N ALA A 234 -21.76 -20.50 -12.03
CA ALA A 234 -20.71 -21.52 -12.11
C ALA A 234 -20.15 -21.86 -10.72
N LYS A 235 -19.98 -20.87 -9.84
CA LYS A 235 -19.58 -21.07 -8.44
C LYS A 235 -20.64 -21.86 -7.65
N ALA A 236 -21.91 -21.52 -7.82
CA ALA A 236 -23.01 -22.22 -7.16
C ALA A 236 -23.14 -23.70 -7.59
N GLU A 237 -22.92 -24.01 -8.86
CA GLU A 237 -22.84 -25.38 -9.35
C GLU A 237 -21.61 -26.13 -8.84
N ALA A 238 -20.44 -25.49 -8.85
CA ALA A 238 -19.22 -26.07 -8.32
C ALA A 238 -19.31 -26.33 -6.81
N ALA A 239 -20.06 -25.53 -6.06
CA ALA A 239 -20.26 -25.68 -4.64
C ALA A 239 -20.99 -26.98 -4.25
N LYS A 240 -21.78 -27.56 -5.17
CA LYS A 240 -22.51 -28.80 -4.94
C LYS A 240 -21.64 -30.07 -5.00
N LYS A 241 -20.42 -29.97 -5.55
CA LYS A 241 -19.52 -31.12 -5.70
C LYS A 241 -18.49 -31.15 -4.55
N PRO A 242 -18.13 -32.36 -4.03
CA PRO A 242 -17.02 -32.46 -3.08
C PRO A 242 -15.71 -32.00 -3.71
N LEU A 243 -14.71 -31.66 -2.87
CA LEU A 243 -13.37 -31.35 -3.33
C LEU A 243 -12.68 -32.63 -3.80
N THR A 244 -12.00 -32.55 -4.93
CA THR A 244 -11.12 -33.62 -5.44
C THR A 244 -9.77 -33.60 -4.72
N ASP A 245 -9.03 -34.70 -4.76
CA ASP A 245 -7.68 -34.75 -4.19
C ASP A 245 -6.74 -33.73 -4.83
N GLU A 246 -6.86 -33.50 -6.14
CA GLU A 246 -6.11 -32.46 -6.85
C GLU A 246 -6.45 -31.04 -6.33
N GLU A 247 -7.70 -30.76 -6.06
CA GLU A 247 -8.11 -29.48 -5.48
C GLU A 247 -7.58 -29.32 -4.05
N TRP A 248 -7.53 -30.39 -3.26
CA TRP A 248 -6.91 -30.38 -1.93
C TRP A 248 -5.41 -30.06 -2.00
N ASP A 249 -4.70 -30.63 -2.96
CA ASP A 249 -3.26 -30.35 -3.13
C ASP A 249 -3.02 -28.91 -3.58
N LYS A 250 -3.87 -28.37 -4.44
CA LYS A 250 -3.85 -26.94 -4.79
C LYS A 250 -4.09 -26.03 -3.58
N ILE A 251 -5.02 -26.39 -2.72
CA ILE A 251 -5.30 -25.68 -1.47
C ILE A 251 -4.08 -25.68 -0.54
N LYS A 252 -3.45 -26.85 -0.33
CA LYS A 252 -2.23 -26.93 0.46
C LYS A 252 -1.11 -26.06 -0.11
N ALA A 253 -0.95 -26.04 -1.44
CA ALA A 253 0.01 -25.19 -2.12
C ALA A 253 -0.27 -23.71 -1.84
N ILE A 254 -1.53 -23.24 -1.91
CA ILE A 254 -1.90 -21.85 -1.59
C ILE A 254 -1.49 -21.51 -0.15
N PHE A 255 -1.83 -22.35 0.83
CA PHE A 255 -1.44 -22.08 2.22
C PHE A 255 0.09 -22.06 2.42
N THR A 256 0.82 -22.91 1.71
CA THR A 256 2.30 -22.89 1.73
C THR A 256 2.82 -21.54 1.22
N PHE A 257 2.30 -21.05 0.10
CA PHE A 257 2.70 -19.74 -0.44
C PHE A 257 2.30 -18.58 0.49
N VAL A 258 1.09 -18.63 1.09
CA VAL A 258 0.64 -17.63 2.07
C VAL A 258 1.57 -17.61 3.28
N PHE A 259 1.98 -18.77 3.79
CA PHE A 259 2.94 -18.85 4.89
C PHE A 259 4.26 -18.14 4.57
N PHE A 260 4.87 -18.39 3.43
CA PHE A 260 6.10 -17.70 3.01
C PHE A 260 5.87 -16.22 2.72
N ALA A 261 4.72 -15.85 2.18
CA ALA A 261 4.36 -14.46 1.94
C ALA A 261 4.24 -13.65 3.25
N ILE A 262 3.77 -14.25 4.35
CA ILE A 262 3.74 -13.61 5.68
C ILE A 262 5.15 -13.15 6.07
N PHE A 263 6.15 -14.01 5.94
CA PHE A 263 7.54 -13.63 6.24
C PHE A 263 8.06 -12.56 5.28
N PHE A 264 7.77 -12.69 3.99
CA PHE A 264 8.16 -11.66 3.03
C PHE A 264 7.61 -10.29 3.44
N PHE A 265 6.30 -10.18 3.71
CA PHE A 265 5.69 -8.91 4.12
C PHE A 265 6.19 -8.45 5.49
N ALA A 266 6.49 -9.35 6.43
CA ALA A 266 7.04 -9.00 7.73
C ALA A 266 8.38 -8.27 7.62
N PHE A 267 9.26 -8.71 6.73
CA PHE A 267 10.53 -8.03 6.47
C PHE A 267 10.36 -6.80 5.58
N PHE A 268 9.49 -6.85 4.58
CA PHE A 268 9.22 -5.72 3.71
C PHE A 268 8.69 -4.50 4.48
N GLU A 269 7.81 -4.73 5.44
CA GLU A 269 7.21 -3.69 6.28
C GLU A 269 8.15 -3.10 7.34
N GLN A 270 9.38 -3.64 7.49
CA GLN A 270 10.43 -2.99 8.29
C GLN A 270 10.80 -1.59 7.76
N ALA A 271 10.45 -1.29 6.51
CA ALA A 271 10.59 0.04 5.93
C ALA A 271 9.98 1.16 6.79
N GLY A 272 8.85 0.91 7.44
CA GLY A 272 8.17 1.89 8.29
C GLY A 272 8.63 1.91 9.74
N THR A 273 9.43 0.95 10.18
CA THR A 273 9.89 0.79 11.57
C THR A 273 11.42 0.72 11.65
N SER A 274 12.02 -0.47 11.68
CA SER A 274 13.46 -0.67 11.89
C SER A 274 14.33 0.10 10.89
N LEU A 275 13.97 0.09 9.60
CA LEU A 275 14.72 0.83 8.58
C LEU A 275 14.54 2.34 8.71
N ASN A 276 13.37 2.80 9.16
CA ASN A 276 13.13 4.22 9.41
C ASN A 276 13.92 4.71 10.63
N PHE A 277 14.02 3.89 11.69
CA PHE A 277 14.88 4.19 12.84
C PHE A 277 16.36 4.14 12.46
N PHE A 278 16.79 3.15 11.68
CA PHE A 278 18.16 3.10 11.15
C PHE A 278 18.48 4.33 10.30
N ALA A 279 17.55 4.80 9.46
CA ALA A 279 17.70 6.02 8.70
C ALA A 279 17.95 7.23 9.61
N LYS A 280 17.17 7.35 10.71
CA LYS A 280 17.25 8.49 11.63
C LYS A 280 18.52 8.49 12.49
N GLU A 281 18.94 7.34 12.97
CA GLU A 281 19.97 7.23 14.02
C GLU A 281 21.33 6.82 13.49
N ALA A 282 21.36 5.89 12.55
CA ALA A 282 22.58 5.27 12.06
C ALA A 282 23.10 5.84 10.73
N THR A 283 22.25 6.53 9.97
CA THR A 283 22.64 7.03 8.65
C THR A 283 23.17 8.45 8.72
N ASN A 284 24.26 8.74 8.00
CA ASN A 284 24.74 10.10 7.81
C ASN A 284 23.70 10.86 6.94
N LEU A 285 22.92 11.73 7.58
CA LEU A 285 21.90 12.54 6.94
C LEU A 285 22.42 13.87 6.39
N THR A 286 23.70 14.17 6.60
CA THR A 286 24.36 15.39 6.09
C THR A 286 25.60 15.06 5.25
N PRO A 287 25.48 14.21 4.20
CA PRO A 287 26.63 13.85 3.39
C PRO A 287 27.14 15.06 2.58
N VAL A 288 28.45 15.12 2.38
CA VAL A 288 29.10 16.07 1.47
C VAL A 288 29.26 15.39 0.12
N LEU A 289 28.57 15.90 -0.89
CA LEU A 289 28.67 15.40 -2.26
C LEU A 289 29.70 16.21 -3.06
N PRO A 290 30.50 15.57 -3.93
CA PRO A 290 31.64 16.23 -4.60
C PRO A 290 31.30 17.48 -5.43
N ILE A 291 30.06 17.52 -5.99
CA ILE A 291 29.65 18.62 -6.91
C ILE A 291 28.67 19.59 -6.25
N ILE A 292 27.79 19.06 -5.36
CA ILE A 292 26.63 19.78 -4.81
C ILE A 292 26.97 20.38 -3.43
N GLY A 293 28.05 19.92 -2.78
CA GLY A 293 28.38 20.27 -1.41
C GLY A 293 27.60 19.49 -0.37
N GLN A 294 27.44 20.06 0.81
CA GLN A 294 26.69 19.42 1.90
C GLN A 294 25.19 19.51 1.65
N ILE A 295 24.51 18.38 1.72
CA ILE A 295 23.04 18.29 1.64
C ILE A 295 22.49 17.78 2.97
N THR A 296 21.27 18.17 3.31
CA THR A 296 20.55 17.64 4.48
C THR A 296 19.42 16.72 4.00
N LEU A 297 19.51 15.45 4.35
CA LEU A 297 18.48 14.44 4.11
C LEU A 297 17.58 14.31 5.35
N LYS A 298 16.40 13.77 5.17
CA LYS A 298 15.52 13.38 6.27
C LYS A 298 15.30 11.88 6.23
N ALA A 299 15.09 11.25 7.38
CA ALA A 299 14.89 9.81 7.47
C ALA A 299 13.67 9.36 6.67
N SER A 300 12.58 10.14 6.70
CA SER A 300 11.37 9.89 5.93
C SER A 300 11.57 9.81 4.41
N TYR A 301 12.58 10.49 3.85
CA TYR A 301 12.84 10.50 2.39
C TYR A 301 13.20 9.11 1.85
N PHE A 302 13.81 8.25 2.67
CA PHE A 302 14.16 6.90 2.25
C PHE A 302 12.93 6.03 1.95
N GLN A 303 11.76 6.37 2.46
CA GLN A 303 10.50 5.69 2.11
C GLN A 303 10.13 5.85 0.61
N ALA A 304 10.64 6.90 -0.06
CA ALA A 304 10.43 7.09 -1.49
C ALA A 304 11.32 6.20 -2.38
N VAL A 305 12.35 5.56 -1.82
CA VAL A 305 13.32 4.77 -2.61
C VAL A 305 12.64 3.53 -3.23
N ASN A 306 11.74 2.86 -2.50
CA ASN A 306 10.99 1.72 -3.05
C ASN A 306 10.13 2.11 -4.25
N PRO A 307 9.24 3.12 -4.20
CA PRO A 307 8.49 3.57 -5.39
C PRO A 307 9.35 3.94 -6.59
N ILE A 308 10.52 4.56 -6.36
CA ILE A 308 11.48 4.84 -7.44
C ILE A 308 11.92 3.54 -8.12
N PHE A 309 12.36 2.58 -7.32
CA PHE A 309 12.83 1.29 -7.86
C PHE A 309 11.71 0.48 -8.50
N VAL A 310 10.48 0.53 -7.98
CA VAL A 310 9.33 -0.10 -8.63
C VAL A 310 9.12 0.47 -10.03
N VAL A 311 9.10 1.80 -10.18
CA VAL A 311 8.91 2.44 -11.49
C VAL A 311 10.04 2.09 -12.46
N LEU A 312 11.28 2.04 -11.98
CA LEU A 312 12.45 1.72 -12.81
C LEU A 312 12.51 0.25 -13.20
N PHE A 313 12.27 -0.66 -12.27
CA PHE A 313 12.51 -2.08 -12.46
C PHE A 313 11.29 -2.89 -12.93
N ALA A 314 10.05 -2.46 -12.64
CA ALA A 314 8.88 -3.23 -13.06
C ALA A 314 8.82 -3.46 -14.59
N PRO A 315 9.11 -2.46 -15.46
CA PRO A 315 9.16 -2.71 -16.90
C PRO A 315 10.31 -3.65 -17.32
N LEU A 316 11.44 -3.60 -16.60
CA LEU A 316 12.59 -4.47 -16.87
C LEU A 316 12.27 -5.91 -16.51
N PHE A 317 11.67 -6.14 -15.34
CA PHE A 317 11.24 -7.47 -14.91
C PHE A 317 10.16 -8.05 -15.84
N ALA A 318 9.18 -7.24 -16.25
CA ALA A 318 8.16 -7.66 -17.22
C ALA A 318 8.80 -8.11 -18.54
N LYS A 319 9.75 -7.32 -19.08
CA LYS A 319 10.50 -7.70 -20.30
C LYS A 319 11.36 -8.95 -20.09
N LEU A 320 11.98 -9.09 -18.91
CA LEU A 320 12.80 -10.23 -18.56
C LEU A 320 11.98 -11.53 -18.60
N TRP A 321 10.82 -11.55 -17.91
CA TRP A 321 9.92 -12.71 -17.88
C TRP A 321 9.43 -13.07 -19.27
N LEU A 322 9.01 -12.08 -20.07
CA LEU A 322 8.58 -12.31 -21.45
C LEU A 322 9.71 -12.87 -22.34
N LYS A 323 10.95 -12.36 -22.19
CA LYS A 323 12.11 -12.82 -22.98
C LYS A 323 12.53 -14.24 -22.62
N MET A 324 12.32 -14.67 -21.38
CA MET A 324 12.65 -16.03 -20.92
C MET A 324 11.71 -17.09 -21.52
N GLY A 325 10.48 -16.73 -21.88
CA GLY A 325 9.52 -17.63 -22.54
C GLY A 325 9.39 -18.97 -21.83
N THR A 326 9.81 -20.06 -22.47
CA THR A 326 9.77 -21.42 -21.91
C THR A 326 10.76 -21.65 -20.75
N LYS A 327 11.75 -20.77 -20.56
CA LYS A 327 12.72 -20.80 -19.44
C LYS A 327 12.26 -19.89 -18.29
N ASP A 328 11.04 -19.33 -18.34
CA ASP A 328 10.50 -18.51 -17.26
C ASP A 328 10.46 -19.34 -15.96
N PRO A 329 11.05 -18.84 -14.83
CA PRO A 329 11.04 -19.57 -13.58
C PRO A 329 9.63 -19.90 -13.11
N SER A 330 9.47 -21.08 -12.55
CA SER A 330 8.19 -21.49 -11.96
C SER A 330 7.78 -20.55 -10.82
N ILE A 331 6.48 -20.56 -10.48
CA ILE A 331 5.93 -19.76 -9.38
C ILE A 331 6.72 -19.96 -8.08
N PRO A 332 7.00 -21.22 -7.63
CA PRO A 332 7.85 -21.44 -6.44
C PRO A 332 9.23 -20.83 -6.55
N SER A 333 9.87 -20.92 -7.73
CA SER A 333 11.19 -20.33 -7.95
C SER A 333 11.17 -18.81 -7.83
N LYS A 334 10.15 -18.14 -8.38
CA LYS A 334 9.99 -16.68 -8.26
C LYS A 334 9.81 -16.28 -6.80
N PHE A 335 9.01 -17.02 -6.02
CA PHE A 335 8.89 -16.81 -4.58
C PHE A 335 10.22 -16.98 -3.85
N GLY A 336 10.97 -18.07 -4.16
CA GLY A 336 12.30 -18.30 -3.60
C GLY A 336 13.27 -17.16 -3.89
N TRP A 337 13.30 -16.66 -5.13
CA TRP A 337 14.09 -15.48 -5.50
C TRP A 337 13.64 -14.22 -4.75
N GLY A 338 12.33 -14.03 -4.55
CA GLY A 338 11.80 -12.91 -3.79
C GLY A 338 12.36 -12.87 -2.37
N LEU A 339 12.27 -13.99 -1.65
CA LEU A 339 12.78 -14.11 -0.27
C LEU A 339 14.32 -14.03 -0.22
N PHE A 340 15.02 -14.65 -1.18
CA PHE A 340 16.48 -14.63 -1.23
C PHE A 340 17.03 -13.22 -1.44
N LEU A 341 16.49 -12.47 -2.40
CA LEU A 341 16.88 -11.09 -2.65
C LEU A 341 16.62 -10.21 -1.42
N GLN A 342 15.47 -10.37 -0.78
CA GLN A 342 15.17 -9.66 0.46
C GLN A 342 16.19 -9.99 1.56
N GLY A 343 16.59 -11.26 1.69
CA GLY A 343 17.64 -11.70 2.61
C GLY A 343 18.98 -11.01 2.35
N ILE A 344 19.39 -10.87 1.06
CA ILE A 344 20.59 -10.10 0.67
C ILE A 344 20.47 -8.65 1.12
N GLY A 345 19.30 -8.02 0.92
CA GLY A 345 19.06 -6.64 1.35
C GLY A 345 19.23 -6.45 2.86
N PHE A 346 18.67 -7.38 3.66
CA PHE A 346 18.83 -7.34 5.12
C PHE A 346 20.25 -7.66 5.57
N ALA A 347 20.98 -8.54 4.88
CA ALA A 347 22.40 -8.76 5.15
C ALA A 347 23.21 -7.48 4.92
N ALA A 348 22.93 -6.72 3.85
CA ALA A 348 23.58 -5.44 3.60
C ALA A 348 23.35 -4.43 4.74
N VAL A 349 22.09 -4.25 5.18
CA VAL A 349 21.81 -3.31 6.29
C VAL A 349 22.38 -3.80 7.61
N ALA A 350 22.49 -5.12 7.85
CA ALA A 350 23.15 -5.67 9.04
C ALA A 350 24.63 -5.33 9.05
N ILE A 351 25.33 -5.36 7.91
CA ILE A 351 26.72 -4.89 7.78
C ILE A 351 26.77 -3.38 8.10
N GLY A 352 25.84 -2.58 7.54
CA GLY A 352 25.74 -1.15 7.87
C GLY A 352 25.54 -0.88 9.35
N ALA A 353 24.72 -1.70 10.05
CA ALA A 353 24.50 -1.59 11.49
C ALA A 353 25.76 -1.94 12.31
N ALA A 354 26.50 -2.98 11.90
CA ALA A 354 27.78 -3.33 12.54
C ALA A 354 28.82 -2.20 12.37
N LEU A 355 28.90 -1.62 11.18
CA LEU A 355 29.78 -0.46 10.93
C LEU A 355 29.37 0.78 11.74
N TYR A 356 28.06 1.00 11.91
CA TYR A 356 27.58 2.08 12.77
C TYR A 356 28.03 1.91 14.22
N GLN A 357 27.95 0.69 14.76
CA GLN A 357 28.41 0.41 16.13
C GLN A 357 29.92 0.63 16.28
N ALA A 358 30.69 0.34 15.24
CA ALA A 358 32.16 0.48 15.27
C ALA A 358 32.65 1.90 15.02
N ASN A 359 32.01 2.64 14.10
CA ASN A 359 32.56 3.87 13.53
C ASN A 359 31.60 5.08 13.59
N GLY A 360 30.37 4.91 14.11
CA GLY A 360 29.34 5.95 14.10
C GLY A 360 28.60 6.04 12.75
N PRO A 361 27.93 7.15 12.43
CA PRO A 361 27.00 7.26 11.31
C PRO A 361 27.57 6.77 9.97
N VAL A 362 26.80 5.88 9.31
CA VAL A 362 27.21 5.21 8.06
C VAL A 362 26.58 5.86 6.83
N SER A 363 27.12 5.54 5.65
CA SER A 363 26.58 6.01 4.37
C SER A 363 25.14 5.52 4.14
N ALA A 364 24.32 6.37 3.51
CA ALA A 364 22.97 6.04 3.05
C ALA A 364 22.91 4.86 2.05
N ILE A 365 24.06 4.46 1.49
CA ILE A 365 24.13 3.36 0.53
C ILE A 365 23.56 2.05 1.11
N TRP A 366 23.72 1.79 2.40
CA TRP A 366 23.20 0.61 3.07
C TRP A 366 21.67 0.54 3.05
N LEU A 367 21.00 1.68 3.24
CA LEU A 367 19.55 1.79 3.07
C LEU A 367 19.13 1.66 1.61
N ILE A 368 19.86 2.28 0.69
CA ILE A 368 19.58 2.17 -0.74
C ILE A 368 19.67 0.71 -1.19
N LEU A 369 20.68 -0.04 -0.72
CA LEU A 369 20.85 -1.46 -1.05
C LEU A 369 19.69 -2.31 -0.50
N VAL A 370 19.27 -2.14 0.76
CA VAL A 370 18.15 -2.93 1.27
C VAL A 370 16.87 -2.63 0.50
N TYR A 371 16.58 -1.36 0.19
CA TYR A 371 15.40 -1.03 -0.63
C TYR A 371 15.51 -1.58 -2.05
N LEU A 372 16.69 -1.55 -2.67
CA LEU A 372 16.94 -2.13 -3.98
C LEU A 372 16.57 -3.63 -4.00
N PHE A 373 17.18 -4.40 -3.11
CA PHE A 373 16.97 -5.85 -3.09
C PHE A 373 15.56 -6.23 -2.63
N CYS A 374 14.98 -5.51 -1.67
CA CYS A 374 13.58 -5.71 -1.26
C CYS A 374 12.61 -5.43 -2.41
N THR A 375 12.85 -4.36 -3.20
CA THR A 375 11.99 -4.05 -4.37
C THR A 375 12.15 -5.10 -5.48
N MET A 376 13.36 -5.54 -5.76
CA MET A 376 13.56 -6.63 -6.72
C MET A 376 12.86 -7.93 -6.26
N GLY A 377 12.92 -8.22 -4.96
CA GLY A 377 12.20 -9.33 -4.34
C GLY A 377 10.68 -9.18 -4.44
N GLU A 378 10.16 -7.97 -4.21
CA GLU A 378 8.75 -7.64 -4.38
C GLU A 378 8.26 -7.88 -5.81
N LEU A 379 9.03 -7.46 -6.82
CA LEU A 379 8.69 -7.67 -8.23
C LEU A 379 8.72 -9.15 -8.65
N CYS A 380 9.46 -9.99 -7.94
CA CYS A 380 9.40 -11.43 -8.12
C CYS A 380 8.16 -12.09 -7.48
N LEU A 381 7.68 -11.57 -6.33
CA LEU A 381 6.69 -12.25 -5.51
C LEU A 381 5.28 -11.66 -5.66
N SER A 382 5.11 -10.34 -5.56
CA SER A 382 3.80 -9.72 -5.44
C SER A 382 2.90 -9.89 -6.67
N PRO A 383 3.36 -9.67 -7.92
CA PRO A 383 2.53 -9.89 -9.10
C PRO A 383 2.16 -11.36 -9.30
N VAL A 384 3.05 -12.27 -8.86
CA VAL A 384 2.90 -13.70 -9.05
C VAL A 384 1.93 -14.30 -8.03
N GLY A 385 1.92 -13.78 -6.79
CA GLY A 385 1.12 -14.34 -5.71
C GLY A 385 -0.38 -14.30 -5.96
N LEU A 386 -0.92 -13.14 -6.36
CA LEU A 386 -2.36 -13.04 -6.66
C LEU A 386 -2.74 -13.86 -7.90
N SER A 387 -1.88 -13.86 -8.93
CA SER A 387 -2.06 -14.71 -10.12
C SER A 387 -2.05 -16.19 -9.78
N MET A 388 -1.17 -16.62 -8.87
CA MET A 388 -1.11 -17.99 -8.39
C MET A 388 -2.42 -18.41 -7.71
N VAL A 389 -2.96 -17.59 -6.81
CA VAL A 389 -4.23 -17.86 -6.15
C VAL A 389 -5.35 -18.03 -7.17
N THR A 390 -5.44 -17.14 -8.18
CA THR A 390 -6.49 -17.26 -9.21
C THR A 390 -6.35 -18.52 -10.07
N LYS A 391 -5.14 -19.04 -10.24
CA LYS A 391 -4.89 -20.29 -11.00
C LYS A 391 -5.11 -21.57 -10.20
N LEU A 392 -4.84 -21.55 -8.90
CA LEU A 392 -4.88 -22.72 -8.04
C LEU A 392 -6.20 -22.87 -7.27
N ALA A 393 -6.86 -21.76 -6.92
CA ALA A 393 -8.06 -21.82 -6.10
C ALA A 393 -9.20 -22.55 -6.82
N PRO A 394 -9.86 -23.52 -6.14
CA PRO A 394 -11.08 -24.11 -6.64
C PRO A 394 -12.15 -23.04 -6.91
N LEU A 395 -12.89 -23.17 -8.00
CA LEU A 395 -13.83 -22.14 -8.47
C LEU A 395 -14.82 -21.73 -7.37
N LYS A 396 -15.34 -22.71 -6.61
CA LYS A 396 -16.27 -22.51 -5.50
C LYS A 396 -15.72 -21.70 -4.33
N PHE A 397 -14.40 -21.60 -4.20
CA PHE A 397 -13.72 -20.89 -3.10
C PHE A 397 -12.82 -19.76 -3.60
N MET A 398 -12.92 -19.34 -4.85
CA MET A 398 -12.06 -18.33 -5.47
C MET A 398 -12.00 -17.04 -4.64
N SER A 399 -13.16 -16.50 -4.24
CA SER A 399 -13.24 -15.26 -3.44
C SER A 399 -12.65 -15.46 -2.04
N LEU A 400 -12.87 -16.63 -1.42
CA LEU A 400 -12.29 -16.97 -0.12
C LEU A 400 -10.76 -16.98 -0.19
N PHE A 401 -10.17 -17.65 -1.20
CA PHE A 401 -8.71 -17.74 -1.32
C PHE A 401 -8.06 -16.42 -1.72
N LYS A 402 -8.73 -15.55 -2.48
CA LYS A 402 -8.29 -14.17 -2.64
C LYS A 402 -8.25 -13.43 -1.30
N GLY A 403 -9.24 -13.64 -0.44
CA GLY A 403 -9.24 -13.14 0.94
C GLY A 403 -8.09 -13.72 1.77
N VAL A 404 -7.87 -15.03 1.71
CA VAL A 404 -6.75 -15.72 2.39
C VAL A 404 -5.40 -15.14 1.96
N TRP A 405 -5.21 -14.83 0.68
CA TRP A 405 -3.98 -14.15 0.21
C TRP A 405 -3.78 -12.79 0.88
N LEU A 406 -4.84 -11.99 1.02
CA LEU A 406 -4.76 -10.69 1.68
C LEU A 406 -4.42 -10.81 3.17
N THR A 407 -4.77 -11.93 3.82
CA THR A 407 -4.38 -12.15 5.23
C THR A 407 -2.87 -12.31 5.40
N ALA A 408 -2.11 -12.67 4.34
CA ALA A 408 -0.66 -12.69 4.40
C ALA A 408 -0.09 -11.30 4.72
N SER A 409 -0.63 -10.24 4.12
CA SER A 409 -0.24 -8.87 4.44
C SER A 409 -0.66 -8.47 5.85
N PHE A 410 -1.85 -8.87 6.31
CA PHE A 410 -2.29 -8.62 7.69
C PHE A 410 -1.34 -9.23 8.72
N PHE A 411 -1.10 -10.54 8.63
CA PHE A 411 -0.19 -11.22 9.56
C PHE A 411 1.26 -10.78 9.39
N GLY A 412 1.69 -10.47 8.16
CA GLY A 412 3.01 -9.93 7.88
C GLY A 412 3.25 -8.61 8.59
N ASN A 413 2.28 -7.68 8.57
CA ASN A 413 2.37 -6.41 9.27
C ASN A 413 2.39 -6.57 10.80
N LEU A 414 1.57 -7.48 11.37
CA LEU A 414 1.62 -7.79 12.80
C LEU A 414 3.00 -8.33 13.20
N LEU A 415 3.52 -9.28 12.43
CA LEU A 415 4.82 -9.86 12.65
C LEU A 415 5.94 -8.82 12.49
N ALA A 416 5.82 -7.90 11.52
CA ALA A 416 6.76 -6.80 11.34
C ALA A 416 6.86 -5.92 12.58
N GLY A 417 5.72 -5.52 13.15
CA GLY A 417 5.68 -4.73 14.37
C GLY A 417 6.29 -5.46 15.58
N TRP A 418 6.07 -6.77 15.68
CA TRP A 418 6.64 -7.60 16.72
C TRP A 418 8.16 -7.76 16.55
N LEU A 419 8.65 -8.10 15.36
CA LEU A 419 10.07 -8.22 15.06
C LEU A 419 10.83 -6.90 15.30
N ALA A 420 10.27 -5.77 14.93
CA ALA A 420 10.89 -4.47 15.16
C ALA A 420 10.85 -4.04 16.65
N SER A 421 10.09 -4.73 17.50
CA SER A 421 9.97 -4.46 18.92
C SER A 421 10.91 -5.29 19.79
N SER A 422 11.47 -6.38 19.25
CA SER A 422 12.46 -7.24 19.93
C SER A 422 13.87 -6.68 19.79
#